data_885b203f82c133ca13b30d804ae4a56f
#
_entry.id   885b203f82c133ca13b30d804ae4a56f
#
_cell.length_a   1.000
_cell.length_b   1.000
_cell.length_c   1.000
_cell.angle_alpha   90.00
_cell.angle_beta   90.00
_cell.angle_gamma   90.00
#
_symmetry.space_group_name_H-M   'P 1'
#
loop_
_entity.id
_entity.type
_entity.pdbx_description
1 polymer ?
#
loop_
_entity_poly.entity_id
_entity_poly.type
_entity_poly.pdbx_seq_one_letter_code
_entity_poly.pdbx_strand_id
1 'polypeptide(L)'
;NNSQGEDFYGPYDAQDLFREHQEEMGIEMVDFKHMVWVQERAQYEAMDEIKDKDDVTILNISGTELRRRLQEGLEIPEWFSFPEVVTELRRTKPPRANQGFTVFFTGFSGSGKSTIANALMVKLMEQGGRPVTLLDGDIVRKNLSSELGFSKEHRDLNIRRIGYVASEITKNGGIAICAPIAPYATTRRAVREDVEQFGAFVEVHVATSIEECERRD
;
A
#
# COMPACT_ATOMS: atom_id res chain seq x y z
N ASN A 1 -1.70 -19.72 12.20
CA ASN A 1 -0.83 -20.25 13.27
C ASN A 1 -1.37 -19.77 14.62
N ASN A 2 -1.16 -20.57 15.66
CA ASN A 2 -1.48 -20.19 17.04
C ASN A 2 -0.49 -19.12 17.57
N SER A 3 -0.69 -18.65 18.81
CA SER A 3 0.20 -17.67 19.45
C SER A 3 1.64 -18.17 19.68
N GLN A 4 1.91 -19.46 19.49
CA GLN A 4 3.21 -20.10 19.60
C GLN A 4 3.87 -20.37 18.25
N GLY A 5 3.22 -20.00 17.14
CA GLY A 5 3.74 -20.17 15.78
C GLY A 5 3.49 -21.56 15.16
N GLU A 6 2.73 -22.43 15.84
CA GLU A 6 2.36 -23.74 15.32
C GLU A 6 1.15 -23.63 14.38
N ASP A 7 1.14 -24.44 13.34
CA ASP A 7 0.01 -24.50 12.42
C ASP A 7 -1.20 -25.16 13.06
N PHE A 8 -2.40 -24.63 12.83
CA PHE A 8 -3.65 -25.22 13.33
C PHE A 8 -4.01 -26.51 12.63
N TYR A 9 -3.50 -26.71 11.42
CA TYR A 9 -3.83 -27.85 10.54
C TYR A 9 -2.56 -28.42 9.93
N GLY A 10 -2.52 -29.71 9.74
CA GLY A 10 -1.49 -30.41 8.99
C GLY A 10 -1.55 -30.04 7.48
N PRO A 11 -0.48 -30.35 6.74
CA PRO A 11 -0.37 -29.94 5.32
C PRO A 11 -1.44 -30.57 4.41
N TYR A 12 -2.11 -31.62 4.84
CA TYR A 12 -3.12 -32.34 4.05
C TYR A 12 -4.51 -32.40 4.71
N ASP A 13 -4.69 -31.86 5.91
CA ASP A 13 -5.97 -31.93 6.65
C ASP A 13 -7.15 -31.37 5.84
N ALA A 14 -6.92 -30.31 5.07
CA ALA A 14 -7.95 -29.74 4.21
C ALA A 14 -8.33 -30.67 3.04
N GLN A 15 -7.37 -31.43 2.51
CA GLN A 15 -7.62 -32.41 1.45
C GLN A 15 -8.38 -33.61 2.01
N ASP A 16 -8.03 -34.07 3.20
CA ASP A 16 -8.68 -35.20 3.86
C ASP A 16 -10.13 -34.86 4.21
N LEU A 17 -10.37 -33.65 4.76
CA LEU A 17 -11.74 -33.17 5.01
C LEU A 17 -12.56 -33.07 3.72
N PHE A 18 -11.94 -32.58 2.64
CA PHE A 18 -12.61 -32.49 1.34
C PHE A 18 -13.00 -33.88 0.81
N ARG A 19 -12.11 -34.88 0.91
CA ARG A 19 -12.40 -36.26 0.46
C ARG A 19 -13.58 -36.86 1.17
N GLU A 20 -13.75 -36.60 2.49
CA GLU A 20 -14.89 -37.07 3.28
C GLU A 20 -16.23 -36.51 2.74
N HIS A 21 -16.24 -35.31 2.19
CA HIS A 21 -17.45 -34.63 1.72
C HIS A 21 -17.59 -34.54 0.19
N GLN A 22 -16.66 -35.11 -0.56
CA GLN A 22 -16.59 -34.97 -2.02
C GLN A 22 -17.87 -35.43 -2.74
N GLU A 23 -18.46 -36.53 -2.32
CA GLU A 23 -19.70 -37.06 -2.90
C GLU A 23 -20.88 -36.13 -2.64
N GLU A 24 -20.98 -35.55 -1.43
CA GLU A 24 -22.03 -34.60 -1.07
C GLU A 24 -21.93 -33.31 -1.85
N MET A 25 -20.71 -32.81 -2.07
CA MET A 25 -20.45 -31.57 -2.80
C MET A 25 -20.55 -31.74 -4.32
N GLY A 26 -20.46 -32.95 -4.86
CA GLY A 26 -20.57 -33.26 -6.29
C GLY A 26 -19.43 -32.64 -7.14
N ILE A 27 -18.25 -32.41 -6.54
CA ILE A 27 -17.05 -31.90 -7.20
C ILE A 27 -15.87 -32.84 -6.96
N GLU A 28 -14.98 -32.92 -7.95
CA GLU A 28 -13.78 -33.75 -7.89
C GLU A 28 -12.58 -32.88 -7.48
N MET A 29 -11.78 -33.40 -6.53
CA MET A 29 -10.56 -32.74 -6.09
C MET A 29 -9.35 -33.21 -6.88
N VAL A 30 -8.52 -32.27 -7.32
CA VAL A 30 -7.19 -32.56 -7.87
C VAL A 30 -6.15 -32.35 -6.77
N ASP A 31 -5.57 -33.44 -6.30
CA ASP A 31 -4.59 -33.43 -5.21
C ASP A 31 -3.24 -32.89 -5.65
N PHE A 32 -2.69 -31.99 -4.87
CA PHE A 32 -1.32 -31.54 -4.98
C PHE A 32 -0.53 -31.88 -3.73
N LYS A 33 0.64 -32.47 -3.91
CA LYS A 33 1.57 -32.73 -2.81
C LYS A 33 2.24 -31.43 -2.37
N HIS A 34 2.65 -31.37 -1.11
CA HIS A 34 3.46 -30.27 -0.59
C HIS A 34 4.85 -30.33 -1.21
N MET A 35 5.09 -29.50 -2.23
CA MET A 35 6.35 -29.44 -2.97
C MET A 35 7.31 -28.47 -2.31
N VAL A 36 8.57 -28.91 -2.14
CA VAL A 36 9.67 -28.09 -1.61
C VAL A 36 10.86 -28.15 -2.55
N TRP A 37 11.68 -27.11 -2.57
CA TRP A 37 12.92 -27.09 -3.36
C TRP A 37 14.05 -27.76 -2.60
N VAL A 38 14.68 -28.74 -3.22
CA VAL A 38 15.87 -29.41 -2.69
C VAL A 38 17.11 -28.81 -3.37
N GLN A 39 17.92 -28.08 -2.61
CA GLN A 39 19.00 -27.27 -3.15
C GLN A 39 20.07 -28.12 -3.86
N GLU A 40 20.50 -29.22 -3.25
CA GLU A 40 21.54 -30.09 -3.75
C GLU A 40 21.15 -30.79 -5.06
N ARG A 41 19.84 -30.97 -5.28
CA ARG A 41 19.28 -31.65 -6.46
C ARG A 41 18.77 -30.67 -7.50
N ALA A 42 18.68 -29.38 -7.16
CA ALA A 42 18.16 -28.30 -7.99
C ALA A 42 16.79 -28.64 -8.63
N GLN A 43 15.88 -29.23 -7.82
CA GLN A 43 14.54 -29.61 -8.26
C GLN A 43 13.51 -29.55 -7.13
N TYR A 44 12.23 -29.49 -7.51
CA TYR A 44 11.12 -29.64 -6.58
C TYR A 44 10.84 -31.12 -6.30
N GLU A 45 10.70 -31.45 -5.03
CA GLU A 45 10.31 -32.78 -4.58
C GLU A 45 9.15 -32.68 -3.58
N ALA A 46 8.34 -33.75 -3.52
CA ALA A 46 7.29 -33.82 -2.52
C ALA A 46 7.92 -34.03 -1.12
N MET A 47 7.54 -33.20 -0.16
CA MET A 47 8.12 -33.18 1.19
C MET A 47 8.02 -34.52 1.91
N ASP A 48 6.97 -35.30 1.66
CA ASP A 48 6.72 -36.62 2.23
C ASP A 48 7.56 -37.73 1.56
N GLU A 49 8.06 -37.51 0.36
CA GLU A 49 8.89 -38.47 -0.38
C GLU A 49 10.40 -38.32 -0.12
N ILE A 50 10.84 -37.21 0.49
CA ILE A 50 12.26 -36.99 0.82
C ILE A 50 12.65 -37.90 1.99
N LYS A 51 13.51 -38.88 1.73
CA LYS A 51 13.96 -39.88 2.71
C LYS A 51 15.18 -39.44 3.53
N ASP A 52 15.99 -38.55 2.95
CA ASP A 52 17.27 -38.05 3.47
C ASP A 52 17.17 -36.58 3.91
N LYS A 53 16.09 -36.24 4.64
CA LYS A 53 15.78 -34.85 5.05
C LYS A 53 16.89 -34.16 5.83
N ASP A 54 17.66 -34.94 6.59
CA ASP A 54 18.75 -34.44 7.42
C ASP A 54 20.04 -34.19 6.61
N ASP A 55 20.15 -34.72 5.39
CA ASP A 55 21.33 -34.63 4.52
C ASP A 55 21.15 -33.61 3.37
N VAL A 56 19.97 -33.01 3.24
CA VAL A 56 19.66 -32.06 2.15
C VAL A 56 19.10 -30.75 2.69
N THR A 57 19.41 -29.67 1.97
CA THR A 57 18.89 -28.32 2.28
C THR A 57 17.54 -28.12 1.61
N ILE A 58 16.50 -28.04 2.41
CA ILE A 58 15.13 -27.78 1.95
C ILE A 58 14.88 -26.27 2.01
N LEU A 59 14.54 -25.69 0.86
CA LEU A 59 14.18 -24.28 0.74
C LEU A 59 12.68 -24.13 0.45
N ASN A 60 12.08 -23.18 1.15
CA ASN A 60 10.68 -22.81 0.93
C ASN A 60 10.50 -21.31 1.19
N ILE A 61 9.62 -20.67 0.43
CA ILE A 61 9.21 -19.28 0.64
C ILE A 61 7.71 -19.28 0.87
N SER A 62 7.30 -18.89 2.07
CA SER A 62 5.88 -18.74 2.38
C SER A 62 5.25 -17.56 1.63
N GLY A 63 3.93 -17.57 1.45
CA GLY A 63 3.23 -16.44 0.84
C GLY A 63 3.43 -15.12 1.59
N THR A 64 3.64 -15.16 2.90
CA THR A 64 3.96 -13.97 3.71
C THR A 64 5.36 -13.45 3.40
N GLU A 65 6.34 -14.33 3.32
CA GLU A 65 7.72 -13.96 2.96
C GLU A 65 7.82 -13.44 1.51
N LEU A 66 7.08 -14.05 0.57
CA LEU A 66 7.00 -13.55 -0.80
C LEU A 66 6.45 -12.11 -0.84
N ARG A 67 5.35 -11.84 -0.12
CA ARG A 67 4.78 -10.48 -0.04
C ARG A 67 5.78 -9.50 0.57
N ARG A 68 6.49 -9.88 1.62
CA ARG A 68 7.54 -9.06 2.23
C ARG A 68 8.63 -8.73 1.22
N ARG A 69 9.16 -9.74 0.50
CA ARG A 69 10.19 -9.55 -0.53
C ARG A 69 9.74 -8.63 -1.65
N LEU A 70 8.50 -8.77 -2.11
CA LEU A 70 7.92 -7.86 -3.11
C LEU A 70 7.84 -6.42 -2.58
N GLN A 71 7.35 -6.22 -1.34
CA GLN A 71 7.21 -4.89 -0.73
C GLN A 71 8.55 -4.19 -0.46
N GLU A 72 9.56 -4.93 -0.06
CA GLU A 72 10.88 -4.41 0.26
C GLU A 72 11.81 -4.37 -0.97
N GLY A 73 11.39 -4.91 -2.10
CA GLY A 73 12.19 -4.98 -3.32
C GLY A 73 13.33 -6.00 -3.24
N LEU A 74 13.26 -6.97 -2.30
CA LEU A 74 14.26 -7.99 -2.11
C LEU A 74 14.22 -9.02 -3.24
N GLU A 75 15.34 -9.70 -3.45
CA GLU A 75 15.46 -10.74 -4.47
C GLU A 75 14.48 -11.89 -4.21
N ILE A 76 13.80 -12.33 -5.29
CA ILE A 76 13.01 -13.55 -5.31
C ILE A 76 13.80 -14.55 -6.15
N PRO A 77 14.24 -15.67 -5.55
CA PRO A 77 15.08 -16.63 -6.25
C PRO A 77 14.39 -17.27 -7.46
N GLU A 78 15.15 -17.52 -8.52
CA GLU A 78 14.63 -18.14 -9.77
C GLU A 78 14.06 -19.56 -9.54
N TRP A 79 14.58 -20.28 -8.52
CA TRP A 79 14.02 -21.57 -8.14
C TRP A 79 12.59 -21.47 -7.60
N PHE A 80 12.21 -20.28 -7.05
CA PHE A 80 10.86 -20.08 -6.49
C PHE A 80 9.86 -19.59 -7.54
N SER A 81 10.28 -18.71 -8.44
CA SER A 81 9.40 -18.15 -9.46
C SER A 81 10.16 -17.70 -10.69
N PHE A 82 9.55 -17.80 -11.85
CA PHE A 82 10.15 -17.35 -13.10
C PHE A 82 10.38 -15.82 -13.10
N PRO A 83 11.49 -15.32 -13.68
CA PRO A 83 11.81 -13.89 -13.72
C PRO A 83 10.70 -13.02 -14.33
N GLU A 84 10.00 -13.52 -15.34
CA GLU A 84 8.88 -12.84 -16.00
C GLU A 84 7.69 -12.65 -15.04
N VAL A 85 7.39 -13.67 -14.23
CA VAL A 85 6.34 -13.62 -13.21
C VAL A 85 6.71 -12.62 -12.12
N VAL A 86 7.97 -12.64 -11.67
CA VAL A 86 8.47 -11.68 -10.67
C VAL A 86 8.40 -10.25 -11.20
N THR A 87 8.72 -10.03 -12.47
CA THR A 87 8.63 -8.73 -13.14
C THR A 87 7.17 -8.23 -13.14
N GLU A 88 6.22 -9.08 -13.49
CA GLU A 88 4.80 -8.72 -13.51
C GLU A 88 4.26 -8.49 -12.09
N LEU A 89 4.65 -9.30 -11.13
CA LEU A 89 4.30 -9.08 -9.71
C LEU A 89 4.81 -7.73 -9.19
N ARG A 90 6.04 -7.33 -9.56
CA ARG A 90 6.61 -6.04 -9.20
C ARG A 90 5.95 -4.87 -9.92
N ARG A 91 5.46 -5.08 -11.14
CA ARG A 91 4.68 -4.08 -11.87
C ARG A 91 3.34 -3.81 -11.21
N THR A 92 2.65 -4.85 -10.78
CA THR A 92 1.31 -4.76 -10.16
C THR A 92 1.35 -4.42 -8.67
N LYS A 93 2.44 -4.80 -8.00
CA LYS A 93 2.70 -4.53 -6.57
C LYS A 93 4.12 -3.97 -6.39
N PRO A 94 4.35 -2.70 -6.76
CA PRO A 94 5.68 -2.12 -6.69
C PRO A 94 6.21 -2.07 -5.25
N PRO A 95 7.52 -2.16 -5.06
CA PRO A 95 8.16 -1.94 -3.77
C PRO A 95 7.76 -0.60 -3.17
N ARG A 96 7.80 -0.51 -1.84
CA ARG A 96 7.36 0.69 -1.11
C ARG A 96 8.03 1.98 -1.59
N ALA A 97 9.31 1.90 -1.93
CA ALA A 97 10.06 3.02 -2.50
C ALA A 97 9.52 3.51 -3.86
N ASN A 98 8.79 2.65 -4.58
CA ASN A 98 8.24 2.94 -5.91
C ASN A 98 6.71 3.19 -5.89
N GLN A 99 6.06 3.06 -4.74
CA GLN A 99 4.65 3.40 -4.58
C GLN A 99 4.44 4.90 -4.60
N GLY A 100 3.25 5.33 -5.03
CA GLY A 100 2.84 6.73 -4.89
C GLY A 100 2.78 7.17 -3.43
N PHE A 101 2.73 8.46 -3.19
CA PHE A 101 2.55 9.01 -1.85
C PHE A 101 1.81 10.34 -1.86
N THR A 102 1.24 10.67 -0.71
CA THR A 102 0.57 11.95 -0.48
C THR A 102 1.31 12.77 0.55
N VAL A 103 1.60 14.04 0.24
CA VAL A 103 2.02 15.06 1.20
C VAL A 103 0.82 15.95 1.50
N PHE A 104 0.36 15.94 2.75
CA PHE A 104 -0.85 16.61 3.17
C PHE A 104 -0.51 17.74 4.15
N PHE A 105 -0.58 18.97 3.67
CA PHE A 105 -0.36 20.16 4.48
C PHE A 105 -1.62 20.52 5.27
N THR A 106 -1.44 20.99 6.49
CA THR A 106 -2.48 21.58 7.34
C THR A 106 -1.94 22.82 8.06
N GLY A 107 -2.81 23.71 8.47
CA GLY A 107 -2.46 24.98 9.14
C GLY A 107 -3.46 26.08 8.74
N PHE A 108 -3.38 27.23 9.41
CA PHE A 108 -4.29 28.35 9.20
C PHE A 108 -4.21 28.96 7.78
N SER A 109 -5.22 29.74 7.40
CA SER A 109 -5.10 30.68 6.26
C SER A 109 -3.92 31.62 6.51
N GLY A 110 -3.25 32.08 5.46
CA GLY A 110 -2.06 32.92 5.61
C GLY A 110 -0.80 32.21 6.15
N SER A 111 -0.85 30.91 6.55
CA SER A 111 0.32 30.21 7.12
C SER A 111 1.44 29.88 6.13
N GLY A 112 1.19 29.99 4.82
CA GLY A 112 2.19 29.71 3.78
C GLY A 112 2.12 28.32 3.16
N LYS A 113 1.06 27.54 3.41
CA LYS A 113 0.87 26.17 2.85
C LYS A 113 1.06 26.12 1.33
N SER A 114 0.32 26.96 0.60
CA SER A 114 0.38 26.98 -0.86
C SER A 114 1.78 27.34 -1.39
N THR A 115 2.49 28.24 -0.72
CA THR A 115 3.87 28.62 -1.08
C THR A 115 4.81 27.43 -0.93
N ILE A 116 4.75 26.73 0.21
CA ILE A 116 5.59 25.55 0.47
C ILE A 116 5.21 24.40 -0.46
N ALA A 117 3.91 24.19 -0.68
CA ALA A 117 3.41 23.14 -1.56
C ALA A 117 3.87 23.35 -3.02
N ASN A 118 3.81 24.57 -3.51
CA ASN A 118 4.34 24.91 -4.85
C ASN A 118 5.85 24.70 -4.95
N ALA A 119 6.63 25.14 -3.96
CA ALA A 119 8.07 24.93 -3.94
C ALA A 119 8.44 23.42 -3.90
N LEU A 120 7.69 22.64 -3.12
CA LEU A 120 7.84 21.19 -3.07
C LEU A 120 7.49 20.53 -4.41
N MET A 121 6.39 20.97 -5.03
CA MET A 121 5.97 20.47 -6.35
C MET A 121 7.09 20.66 -7.38
N VAL A 122 7.67 21.87 -7.48
CA VAL A 122 8.77 22.14 -8.41
C VAL A 122 9.95 21.21 -8.16
N LYS A 123 10.39 21.07 -6.91
CA LYS A 123 11.50 20.15 -6.55
C LYS A 123 11.23 18.69 -6.91
N LEU A 124 10.02 18.20 -6.68
CA LEU A 124 9.66 16.83 -7.03
C LEU A 124 9.57 16.62 -8.55
N MET A 125 9.11 17.63 -9.28
CA MET A 125 9.09 17.59 -10.75
C MET A 125 10.51 17.60 -11.33
N GLU A 126 11.43 18.38 -10.75
CA GLU A 126 12.85 18.41 -11.14
C GLU A 126 13.56 17.07 -10.90
N GLN A 127 13.20 16.36 -9.84
CA GLN A 127 13.72 15.01 -9.58
C GLN A 127 13.20 13.96 -10.59
N GLY A 128 12.02 14.21 -11.16
CA GLY A 128 11.41 13.30 -12.13
C GLY A 128 10.93 11.97 -11.54
N GLY A 129 10.63 11.04 -12.42
CA GLY A 129 10.29 9.65 -12.07
C GLY A 129 8.81 9.41 -11.76
N ARG A 130 8.03 10.41 -11.32
CA ARG A 130 6.60 10.27 -11.00
C ARG A 130 5.80 11.52 -11.35
N PRO A 131 4.55 11.37 -11.80
CA PRO A 131 3.66 12.52 -11.97
C PRO A 131 3.35 13.15 -10.60
N VAL A 132 3.40 14.48 -10.54
CA VAL A 132 3.09 15.26 -9.34
C VAL A 132 1.82 16.08 -9.57
N THR A 133 0.87 16.00 -8.65
CA THR A 133 -0.38 16.77 -8.71
C THR A 133 -0.53 17.61 -7.44
N LEU A 134 -0.73 18.92 -7.63
CA LEU A 134 -1.04 19.84 -6.54
C LEU A 134 -2.56 19.97 -6.39
N LEU A 135 -3.07 19.64 -5.22
CA LEU A 135 -4.45 19.82 -4.79
C LEU A 135 -4.51 21.01 -3.81
N ASP A 136 -4.39 22.20 -4.37
CA ASP A 136 -4.54 23.45 -3.59
C ASP A 136 -6.00 23.64 -3.16
N GLY A 137 -6.21 24.10 -1.92
CA GLY A 137 -7.52 24.20 -1.32
C GLY A 137 -8.52 25.04 -2.11
N ASP A 138 -8.06 26.16 -2.68
CA ASP A 138 -8.91 27.09 -3.44
C ASP A 138 -9.26 26.51 -4.82
N ILE A 139 -8.29 25.91 -5.50
CA ILE A 139 -8.48 25.27 -6.81
C ILE A 139 -9.46 24.10 -6.68
N VAL A 140 -9.25 23.23 -5.65
CA VAL A 140 -10.14 22.10 -5.39
C VAL A 140 -11.55 22.58 -5.06
N ARG A 141 -11.67 23.61 -4.21
CA ARG A 141 -12.98 24.15 -3.85
C ARG A 141 -13.73 24.65 -5.08
N LYS A 142 -13.05 25.34 -5.98
CA LYS A 142 -13.67 25.84 -7.21
C LYS A 142 -14.14 24.72 -8.14
N ASN A 143 -13.40 23.63 -8.24
CA ASN A 143 -13.65 22.59 -9.25
C ASN A 143 -14.42 21.36 -8.72
N LEU A 144 -14.24 21.00 -7.45
CA LEU A 144 -14.83 19.80 -6.87
C LEU A 144 -15.85 20.08 -5.76
N SER A 145 -15.88 21.30 -5.20
CA SER A 145 -16.64 21.61 -4.00
C SER A 145 -17.23 23.02 -4.04
N SER A 146 -17.55 23.53 -5.23
CA SER A 146 -18.06 24.90 -5.42
C SER A 146 -19.43 25.13 -4.75
N GLU A 147 -20.21 24.08 -4.56
CA GLU A 147 -21.52 24.12 -3.88
C GLU A 147 -21.42 24.13 -2.35
N LEU A 148 -20.24 23.82 -1.79
CA LEU A 148 -20.06 23.69 -0.34
C LEU A 148 -19.87 25.06 0.35
N GLY A 149 -20.56 25.28 1.46
CA GLY A 149 -20.35 26.39 2.37
C GLY A 149 -19.17 26.16 3.34
N PHE A 150 -19.18 26.86 4.49
CA PHE A 150 -18.12 26.83 5.49
C PHE A 150 -18.52 26.16 6.81
N SER A 151 -19.68 25.47 6.85
CA SER A 151 -20.04 24.67 8.01
C SER A 151 -19.04 23.57 8.27
N LYS A 152 -19.05 22.99 9.46
CA LYS A 152 -18.16 21.89 9.82
C LYS A 152 -18.33 20.70 8.86
N GLU A 153 -19.56 20.34 8.57
CA GLU A 153 -19.94 19.23 7.68
C GLU A 153 -19.41 19.48 6.26
N HIS A 154 -19.56 20.70 5.74
CA HIS A 154 -19.06 21.06 4.42
C HIS A 154 -17.52 21.11 4.36
N ARG A 155 -16.87 21.55 5.43
CA ARG A 155 -15.40 21.47 5.52
C ARG A 155 -14.94 20.03 5.54
N ASP A 156 -15.55 19.18 6.33
CA ASP A 156 -15.23 17.75 6.39
C ASP A 156 -15.44 17.06 5.05
N LEU A 157 -16.55 17.33 4.38
CA LEU A 157 -16.84 16.78 3.06
C LEU A 157 -15.79 17.22 2.02
N ASN A 158 -15.43 18.50 2.00
CA ASN A 158 -14.37 19.00 1.11
C ASN A 158 -13.03 18.27 1.34
N ILE A 159 -12.62 18.08 2.59
CA ILE A 159 -11.38 17.39 2.92
C ILE A 159 -11.42 15.92 2.52
N ARG A 160 -12.56 15.23 2.69
CA ARG A 160 -12.75 13.85 2.22
C ARG A 160 -12.66 13.74 0.69
N ARG A 161 -13.23 14.68 -0.05
CA ARG A 161 -13.12 14.73 -1.52
C ARG A 161 -11.65 14.92 -1.96
N ILE A 162 -10.91 15.81 -1.31
CA ILE A 162 -9.46 15.98 -1.54
C ILE A 162 -8.73 14.66 -1.25
N GLY A 163 -9.05 14.03 -0.13
CA GLY A 163 -8.47 12.75 0.28
C GLY A 163 -8.72 11.65 -0.73
N TYR A 164 -9.93 11.54 -1.24
CA TYR A 164 -10.28 10.56 -2.28
C TYR A 164 -9.46 10.77 -3.57
N VAL A 165 -9.37 12.01 -4.05
CA VAL A 165 -8.54 12.31 -5.24
C VAL A 165 -7.07 12.00 -4.98
N ALA A 166 -6.56 12.34 -3.80
CA ALA A 166 -5.19 12.05 -3.40
C ALA A 166 -4.92 10.53 -3.32
N SER A 167 -5.88 9.74 -2.81
CA SER A 167 -5.75 8.28 -2.74
C SER A 167 -5.69 7.65 -4.14
N GLU A 168 -6.50 8.11 -5.08
CA GLU A 168 -6.45 7.63 -6.47
C GLU A 168 -5.14 8.00 -7.18
N ILE A 169 -4.60 9.22 -6.95
CA ILE A 169 -3.27 9.60 -7.45
C ILE A 169 -2.19 8.69 -6.87
N THR A 170 -2.22 8.48 -5.56
CA THR A 170 -1.26 7.61 -4.83
C THR A 170 -1.33 6.17 -5.34
N LYS A 171 -2.52 5.61 -5.48
CA LYS A 171 -2.79 4.27 -5.99
C LYS A 171 -2.19 4.05 -7.40
N ASN A 172 -2.22 5.07 -8.23
CA ASN A 172 -1.66 5.05 -9.58
C ASN A 172 -0.16 5.42 -9.64
N GLY A 173 0.55 5.40 -8.51
CA GLY A 173 2.00 5.64 -8.43
C GLY A 173 2.41 7.10 -8.46
N GLY A 174 1.46 8.04 -8.53
CA GLY A 174 1.72 9.48 -8.54
C GLY A 174 1.98 10.06 -7.15
N ILE A 175 2.36 11.33 -7.13
CA ILE A 175 2.54 12.12 -5.91
C ILE A 175 1.41 13.15 -5.82
N ALA A 176 0.61 13.09 -4.76
CA ALA A 176 -0.37 14.11 -4.44
C ALA A 176 0.18 15.08 -3.38
N ILE A 177 0.13 16.38 -3.66
CA ILE A 177 0.44 17.43 -2.70
C ILE A 177 -0.86 18.14 -2.37
N CYS A 178 -1.38 17.99 -1.16
CA CYS A 178 -2.63 18.59 -0.71
C CYS A 178 -2.33 19.78 0.19
N ALA A 179 -2.93 20.94 -0.06
CA ALA A 179 -2.69 22.16 0.72
C ALA A 179 -3.99 22.80 1.26
N PRO A 180 -4.95 22.04 1.83
CA PRO A 180 -6.13 22.60 2.47
C PRO A 180 -5.82 23.10 3.90
N ILE A 181 -6.77 23.80 4.51
CA ILE A 181 -6.69 24.16 5.94
C ILE A 181 -6.82 22.91 6.83
N ALA A 182 -7.78 22.03 6.54
CA ALA A 182 -8.04 20.76 7.21
C ALA A 182 -7.98 20.81 8.76
N PRO A 183 -8.88 21.55 9.42
CA PRO A 183 -8.73 21.87 10.85
C PRO A 183 -8.99 20.66 11.77
N TYR A 184 -9.81 19.70 11.34
CA TYR A 184 -10.28 18.61 12.21
C TYR A 184 -9.41 17.35 12.10
N ALA A 185 -8.82 16.93 13.21
CA ALA A 185 -7.94 15.76 13.28
C ALA A 185 -8.63 14.45 12.86
N THR A 186 -9.92 14.29 13.17
CA THR A 186 -10.71 13.11 12.78
C THR A 186 -10.78 12.95 11.27
N THR A 187 -11.00 14.03 10.54
CA THR A 187 -11.11 14.02 9.09
C THR A 187 -9.74 13.78 8.45
N ARG A 188 -8.65 14.39 8.99
CA ARG A 188 -7.29 14.12 8.52
C ARG A 188 -6.89 12.66 8.72
N ARG A 189 -7.29 12.06 9.87
CA ARG A 189 -7.04 10.63 10.13
C ARG A 189 -7.77 9.74 9.13
N ALA A 190 -9.03 10.01 8.82
CA ALA A 190 -9.78 9.25 7.82
C ALA A 190 -9.10 9.33 6.43
N VAL A 191 -8.67 10.52 6.01
CA VAL A 191 -7.91 10.69 4.76
C VAL A 191 -6.60 9.91 4.77
N ARG A 192 -5.87 9.90 5.89
CA ARG A 192 -4.66 9.10 6.06
C ARG A 192 -4.95 7.61 5.86
N GLU A 193 -5.97 7.09 6.53
CA GLU A 193 -6.37 5.67 6.45
C GLU A 193 -6.74 5.27 5.02
N ASP A 194 -7.42 6.15 4.28
CA ASP A 194 -7.76 5.92 2.87
C ASP A 194 -6.52 5.87 1.96
N VAL A 195 -5.57 6.79 2.15
CA VAL A 195 -4.34 6.86 1.33
C VAL A 195 -3.36 5.73 1.67
N GLU A 196 -3.19 5.40 2.96
CA GLU A 196 -2.22 4.39 3.42
C GLU A 196 -2.53 2.97 2.93
N GLN A 197 -3.74 2.73 2.41
CA GLN A 197 -4.06 1.48 1.70
C GLN A 197 -3.25 1.30 0.41
N PHE A 198 -2.80 2.40 -0.21
CA PHE A 198 -2.18 2.40 -1.54
C PHE A 198 -0.73 2.90 -1.56
N GLY A 199 -0.31 3.68 -0.56
CA GLY A 199 1.04 4.24 -0.52
C GLY A 199 1.31 5.00 0.78
N ALA A 200 2.33 5.87 0.78
CA ALA A 200 2.70 6.62 1.97
C ALA A 200 1.87 7.89 2.14
N PHE A 201 1.61 8.27 3.40
CA PHE A 201 0.98 9.54 3.76
C PHE A 201 1.87 10.32 4.72
N VAL A 202 2.22 11.55 4.34
CA VAL A 202 3.03 12.48 5.13
C VAL A 202 2.18 13.70 5.48
N GLU A 203 1.85 13.88 6.76
CA GLU A 203 1.15 15.06 7.24
C GLU A 203 2.17 16.13 7.68
N VAL A 204 2.00 17.35 7.17
CA VAL A 204 2.87 18.48 7.47
C VAL A 204 2.02 19.61 8.05
N HIS A 205 2.23 19.93 9.32
CA HIS A 205 1.61 21.09 9.96
C HIS A 205 2.47 22.33 9.77
N VAL A 206 1.94 23.35 9.09
CA VAL A 206 2.60 24.65 8.91
C VAL A 206 2.22 25.52 10.11
N ALA A 207 3.12 25.58 11.11
CA ALA A 207 2.92 26.17 12.42
C ALA A 207 3.28 27.65 12.48
N THR A 208 2.86 28.42 11.48
CA THR A 208 2.98 29.90 11.52
C THR A 208 2.10 30.46 12.65
N SER A 209 2.58 31.45 13.39
CA SER A 209 1.81 32.05 14.47
C SER A 209 0.52 32.71 13.96
N ILE A 210 -0.49 32.80 14.83
CA ILE A 210 -1.80 33.37 14.45
C ILE A 210 -1.63 34.83 14.03
N GLU A 211 -0.84 35.60 14.77
CA GLU A 211 -0.57 37.03 14.49
C GLU A 211 0.05 37.22 13.10
N GLU A 212 0.96 36.32 12.73
CA GLU A 212 1.59 36.40 11.41
C GLU A 212 0.64 35.91 10.30
N CYS A 213 -0.24 34.96 10.58
CA CYS A 213 -1.27 34.55 9.64
C CYS A 213 -2.28 35.67 9.38
N GLU A 214 -2.77 36.34 10.45
CA GLU A 214 -3.68 37.48 10.34
C GLU A 214 -3.05 38.69 9.60
N ARG A 215 -1.74 38.90 9.75
CA ARG A 215 -1.02 39.95 9.02
C ARG A 215 -0.94 39.68 7.51
N ARG A 216 -0.99 38.41 7.11
CA ARG A 216 -0.83 37.97 5.71
C ARG A 216 -2.15 37.73 4.99
N ASP A 217 -3.23 37.50 5.72
CA ASP A 217 -4.55 37.18 5.18
C ASP A 217 -5.33 38.47 4.95
#